data_aa7aeac3e1a0a914f0086b3a616b70cd
#
_entry.id   aa7aeac3e1a0a914f0086b3a616b70cd
#
_cell.length_a   1.000
_cell.length_b   1.000
_cell.length_c   1.000
_cell.angle_alpha   90.00
_cell.angle_beta   90.00
_cell.angle_gamma   90.00
#
_symmetry.space_group_name_H-M   'P 1'
#
loop_
_entity.id
_entity.type
_entity.pdbx_description
1 polymer ?
#
loop_
_entity_poly.entity_id
_entity_poly.type
_entity_poly.pdbx_seq_one_letter_code
_entity_poly.pdbx_strand_id
1 'polypeptide(L)'
;ILIGLKRKFGPTLADVIHYEENAEKECTSLKNLIYENKEMQEKYKLLTEAVMKKAEALNRQRILTGCEFTEKIISLLQDMGMDDPRMTLHLIPATAPVSSGVEEMELYFSANRGESLRSMKETASGGELSRIALAIEIVISRLMRGQTLVFDEIDVGISGKIGIQIAKKIKILSKYLQVLIITHLP
;
A
#
# COMPACT_ATOMS: atom_id res chain seq x y z
N ILE A 1 -54.88 12.86 -40.69
CA ILE A 1 -53.43 12.68 -40.28
C ILE A 1 -52.84 14.06 -39.98
N LEU A 2 -52.87 15.05 -40.89
CA LEU A 2 -52.23 16.35 -40.75
C LEU A 2 -52.75 17.18 -39.56
N ILE A 3 -54.09 17.15 -39.32
CA ILE A 3 -54.74 17.83 -38.21
C ILE A 3 -54.26 17.24 -36.85
N GLY A 4 -54.07 15.90 -36.78
CA GLY A 4 -53.60 15.26 -35.58
C GLY A 4 -52.13 15.58 -35.26
N LEU A 5 -51.28 15.70 -36.27
CA LEU A 5 -49.90 16.12 -36.13
C LEU A 5 -49.77 17.55 -35.65
N LYS A 6 -50.52 18.48 -36.27
CA LYS A 6 -50.57 19.90 -35.85
C LYS A 6 -51.03 20.06 -34.40
N ARG A 7 -52.01 19.28 -33.99
CA ARG A 7 -52.51 19.33 -32.59
C ARG A 7 -51.49 18.86 -31.57
N LYS A 8 -50.58 17.96 -31.98
CA LYS A 8 -49.62 17.32 -31.07
C LYS A 8 -48.25 18.03 -31.05
N PHE A 9 -47.81 18.55 -32.19
CA PHE A 9 -46.45 19.03 -32.40
C PHE A 9 -46.34 20.51 -32.76
N GLY A 10 -47.47 21.25 -32.97
CA GLY A 10 -47.49 22.70 -33.20
C GLY A 10 -48.56 23.12 -34.24
N PRO A 11 -49.07 24.36 -34.15
CA PRO A 11 -50.20 24.81 -34.90
C PRO A 11 -49.97 24.93 -36.42
N THR A 12 -48.72 25.06 -36.86
CA THR A 12 -48.37 25.19 -38.28
C THR A 12 -47.65 23.95 -38.81
N LEU A 13 -47.55 23.80 -40.13
CA LEU A 13 -46.78 22.71 -40.73
C LEU A 13 -45.28 22.91 -40.49
N ALA A 14 -44.83 24.16 -40.44
CA ALA A 14 -43.47 24.50 -40.14
C ALA A 14 -43.03 24.02 -38.73
N ASP A 15 -43.93 24.15 -37.75
CA ASP A 15 -43.69 23.68 -36.37
C ASP A 15 -43.54 22.16 -36.32
N VAL A 16 -44.35 21.44 -37.10
CA VAL A 16 -44.27 19.97 -37.16
C VAL A 16 -42.96 19.51 -37.78
N ILE A 17 -42.51 20.16 -38.89
CA ILE A 17 -41.22 19.86 -39.53
C ILE A 17 -40.08 20.19 -38.60
N HIS A 18 -40.12 21.34 -37.95
CA HIS A 18 -39.07 21.72 -36.98
C HIS A 18 -38.98 20.76 -35.81
N TYR A 19 -40.11 20.27 -35.31
CA TYR A 19 -40.13 19.24 -34.29
C TYR A 19 -39.47 17.93 -34.76
N GLU A 20 -39.79 17.49 -36.00
CA GLU A 20 -39.21 16.30 -36.60
C GLU A 20 -37.68 16.43 -36.72
N GLU A 21 -37.20 17.56 -37.27
CA GLU A 21 -35.76 17.82 -37.39
C GLU A 21 -35.03 17.81 -36.04
N ASN A 22 -35.62 18.40 -35.01
CA ASN A 22 -35.07 18.42 -33.68
C ASN A 22 -35.07 17.02 -33.04
N ALA A 23 -36.19 16.28 -33.20
CA ALA A 23 -36.28 14.90 -32.70
C ALA A 23 -35.29 13.96 -33.39
N GLU A 24 -35.06 14.15 -34.69
CA GLU A 24 -34.04 13.38 -35.44
C GLU A 24 -32.60 13.68 -34.96
N LYS A 25 -32.31 14.97 -34.75
CA LYS A 25 -30.99 15.39 -34.18
C LYS A 25 -30.79 14.81 -32.79
N GLU A 26 -31.82 14.90 -31.93
CA GLU A 26 -31.76 14.35 -30.59
C GLU A 26 -31.58 12.82 -30.59
N CYS A 27 -32.34 12.12 -31.45
CA CYS A 27 -32.25 10.69 -31.63
C CYS A 27 -30.83 10.27 -32.09
N THR A 28 -30.25 11.02 -33.01
CA THR A 28 -28.89 10.77 -33.50
C THR A 28 -27.84 11.00 -32.42
N SER A 29 -27.99 12.09 -31.65
CA SER A 29 -27.12 12.39 -30.51
C SER A 29 -27.19 11.28 -29.45
N LEU A 30 -28.38 10.83 -29.08
CA LEU A 30 -28.58 9.75 -28.13
C LEU A 30 -28.00 8.42 -28.63
N LYS A 31 -28.11 8.08 -29.89
CA LYS A 31 -27.50 6.90 -30.48
C LYS A 31 -25.97 6.94 -30.37
N ASN A 32 -25.36 8.10 -30.65
CA ASN A 32 -23.93 8.27 -30.53
C ASN A 32 -23.46 8.12 -29.06
N LEU A 33 -24.19 8.74 -28.13
CA LEU A 33 -23.90 8.60 -26.69
C LEU A 33 -23.99 7.13 -26.20
N ILE A 34 -24.97 6.37 -26.70
CA ILE A 34 -25.11 4.95 -26.38
C ILE A 34 -23.93 4.16 -26.93
N TYR A 35 -23.48 4.47 -28.14
CA TYR A 35 -22.35 3.80 -28.76
C TYR A 35 -21.04 4.09 -27.98
N GLU A 36 -20.76 5.37 -27.73
CA GLU A 36 -19.59 5.82 -26.95
C GLU A 36 -19.59 5.20 -25.53
N ASN A 37 -20.76 5.11 -24.90
CA ASN A 37 -20.88 4.49 -23.58
C ASN A 37 -20.52 2.99 -23.63
N LYS A 38 -20.96 2.27 -24.66
CA LYS A 38 -20.60 0.86 -24.83
C LYS A 38 -19.08 0.67 -25.01
N GLU A 39 -18.47 1.46 -25.89
CA GLU A 39 -17.02 1.41 -26.08
C GLU A 39 -16.26 1.72 -24.78
N MET A 40 -16.74 2.73 -24.02
CA MET A 40 -16.15 3.08 -22.73
C MET A 40 -16.27 1.93 -21.71
N GLN A 41 -17.42 1.27 -21.65
CA GLN A 41 -17.63 0.12 -20.78
C GLN A 41 -16.72 -1.07 -21.13
N GLU A 42 -16.57 -1.37 -22.43
CA GLU A 42 -15.64 -2.42 -22.87
C GLU A 42 -14.19 -2.09 -22.52
N LYS A 43 -13.77 -0.84 -22.76
CA LYS A 43 -12.43 -0.36 -22.40
C LYS A 43 -12.21 -0.42 -20.89
N TYR A 44 -13.21 -0.02 -20.09
CA TYR A 44 -13.14 -0.10 -18.63
C TYR A 44 -12.95 -1.53 -18.16
N LYS A 45 -13.71 -2.47 -18.73
CA LYS A 45 -13.59 -3.91 -18.41
C LYS A 45 -12.18 -4.44 -18.70
N LEU A 46 -11.67 -4.18 -19.89
CA LEU A 46 -10.31 -4.60 -20.29
C LEU A 46 -9.22 -4.01 -19.38
N LEU A 47 -9.33 -2.74 -19.05
CA LEU A 47 -8.39 -2.08 -18.13
C LEU A 47 -8.46 -2.66 -16.72
N THR A 48 -9.66 -2.93 -16.22
CA THR A 48 -9.86 -3.55 -14.91
C THR A 48 -9.23 -4.93 -14.85
N GLU A 49 -9.44 -5.78 -15.86
CA GLU A 49 -8.82 -7.09 -15.94
C GLU A 49 -7.28 -7.00 -15.99
N ALA A 50 -6.74 -6.05 -16.74
CA ALA A 50 -5.29 -5.81 -16.82
C ALA A 50 -4.70 -5.34 -15.47
N VAL A 51 -5.40 -4.45 -14.76
CA VAL A 51 -5.01 -3.98 -13.42
C VAL A 51 -5.02 -5.13 -12.43
N MET A 52 -6.09 -5.93 -12.39
CA MET A 52 -6.20 -7.07 -11.47
C MET A 52 -5.10 -8.10 -11.71
N LYS A 53 -4.79 -8.43 -12.96
CA LYS A 53 -3.69 -9.35 -13.30
C LYS A 53 -2.34 -8.84 -12.80
N LYS A 54 -2.06 -7.54 -12.94
CA LYS A 54 -0.82 -6.92 -12.43
C LYS A 54 -0.81 -6.90 -10.89
N ALA A 55 -1.94 -6.62 -10.27
CA ALA A 55 -2.08 -6.63 -8.81
C ALA A 55 -1.81 -8.02 -8.22
N GLU A 56 -2.35 -9.09 -8.81
CA GLU A 56 -2.06 -10.45 -8.40
C GLU A 56 -0.57 -10.80 -8.50
N ALA A 57 0.08 -10.39 -9.60
CA ALA A 57 1.52 -10.60 -9.76
C ALA A 57 2.33 -9.86 -8.70
N LEU A 58 1.96 -8.61 -8.40
CA LEU A 58 2.58 -7.80 -7.33
C LEU A 58 2.37 -8.47 -5.97
N ASN A 59 1.18 -8.96 -5.66
CA ASN A 59 0.88 -9.61 -4.39
C ASN A 59 1.68 -10.89 -4.18
N ARG A 60 1.84 -11.70 -5.22
CA ARG A 60 2.72 -12.88 -5.14
C ARG A 60 4.16 -12.49 -4.78
N GLN A 61 4.69 -11.44 -5.40
CA GLN A 61 6.03 -10.95 -5.08
C GLN A 61 6.10 -10.40 -3.64
N ARG A 62 5.09 -9.67 -3.19
CA ARG A 62 5.00 -9.13 -1.82
C ARG A 62 4.99 -10.24 -0.77
N ILE A 63 4.24 -11.31 -1.00
CA ILE A 63 4.19 -12.46 -0.07
C ILE A 63 5.58 -13.10 0.03
N LEU A 64 6.22 -13.42 -1.10
CA LEU A 64 7.53 -14.06 -1.11
C LEU A 64 8.60 -13.18 -0.45
N THR A 65 8.70 -11.93 -0.90
CA THR A 65 9.68 -10.97 -0.36
C THR A 65 9.37 -10.62 1.10
N GLY A 66 8.09 -10.56 1.47
CA GLY A 66 7.65 -10.30 2.83
C GLY A 66 8.08 -11.40 3.81
N CYS A 67 7.98 -12.67 3.42
CA CYS A 67 8.48 -13.78 4.23
C CYS A 67 10.01 -13.67 4.45
N GLU A 68 10.78 -13.51 3.38
CA GLU A 68 12.23 -13.34 3.48
C GLU A 68 12.63 -12.11 4.31
N PHE A 69 11.88 -11.03 4.18
CA PHE A 69 12.11 -9.79 4.92
C PHE A 69 11.87 -9.99 6.42
N THR A 70 10.73 -10.57 6.79
CA THR A 70 10.39 -10.81 8.20
C THR A 70 11.32 -11.84 8.85
N GLU A 71 11.72 -12.90 8.15
CA GLU A 71 12.70 -13.87 8.66
C GLU A 71 14.06 -13.23 8.98
N LYS A 72 14.56 -12.35 8.08
CA LYS A 72 15.82 -11.63 8.32
C LYS A 72 15.71 -10.70 9.53
N ILE A 73 14.57 -10.00 9.68
CA ILE A 73 14.35 -9.12 10.84
C ILE A 73 14.29 -9.95 12.12
N ILE A 74 13.54 -11.05 12.15
CA ILE A 74 13.44 -11.94 13.32
C ILE A 74 14.84 -12.41 13.76
N SER A 75 15.67 -12.87 12.82
CA SER A 75 17.04 -13.28 13.13
C SER A 75 17.88 -12.15 13.75
N LEU A 76 17.75 -10.92 13.25
CA LEU A 76 18.44 -9.76 13.80
C LEU A 76 17.93 -9.40 15.20
N LEU A 77 16.62 -9.50 15.45
CA LEU A 77 16.01 -9.25 16.76
C LEU A 77 16.44 -10.27 17.81
N GLN A 78 16.55 -11.54 17.43
CA GLN A 78 17.11 -12.59 18.29
C GLN A 78 18.56 -12.29 18.68
N ASP A 79 19.40 -11.87 17.72
CA ASP A 79 20.77 -11.43 17.99
C ASP A 79 20.83 -10.22 18.95
N MET A 80 19.78 -9.40 18.98
CA MET A 80 19.63 -8.23 19.84
C MET A 80 18.85 -8.50 21.13
N GLY A 81 18.74 -9.79 21.52
CA GLY A 81 18.26 -10.21 22.83
C GLY A 81 16.74 -10.30 22.97
N MET A 82 16.03 -10.47 21.88
CA MET A 82 14.62 -10.89 21.92
C MET A 82 14.55 -12.42 21.85
N ASP A 83 13.93 -13.07 22.83
CA ASP A 83 13.98 -14.53 22.94
C ASP A 83 13.13 -15.25 21.90
N ASP A 84 11.92 -14.74 21.62
CA ASP A 84 10.99 -15.37 20.66
C ASP A 84 10.22 -14.32 19.85
N PRO A 85 10.92 -13.42 19.14
CA PRO A 85 10.27 -12.39 18.34
C PRO A 85 9.55 -13.04 17.15
N ARG A 86 8.31 -12.62 16.91
CA ARG A 86 7.52 -13.06 15.76
C ARG A 86 7.07 -11.84 14.96
N MET A 87 7.19 -11.94 13.65
CA MET A 87 6.79 -10.86 12.74
C MET A 87 6.14 -11.47 11.51
N THR A 88 5.04 -10.87 11.08
CA THR A 88 4.34 -11.25 9.85
C THR A 88 3.93 -10.02 9.06
N LEU A 89 3.95 -10.13 7.74
CA LEU A 89 3.39 -9.13 6.82
C LEU A 89 1.98 -9.54 6.44
N HIS A 90 1.01 -8.69 6.74
CA HIS A 90 -0.37 -8.87 6.33
C HIS A 90 -0.67 -8.00 5.11
N LEU A 91 -1.37 -8.58 4.12
CA LEU A 91 -1.93 -7.88 2.99
C LEU A 91 -3.42 -7.68 3.25
N ILE A 92 -3.84 -6.44 3.40
CA ILE A 92 -5.22 -6.06 3.74
C ILE A 92 -5.87 -5.51 2.47
N PRO A 93 -6.99 -6.07 1.98
CA PRO A 93 -7.64 -5.56 0.78
C PRO A 93 -7.99 -4.08 0.90
N ALA A 94 -7.57 -3.28 -0.07
CA ALA A 94 -7.96 -1.88 -0.17
C ALA A 94 -9.40 -1.75 -0.69
N THR A 95 -10.08 -0.67 -0.35
CA THR A 95 -11.45 -0.40 -0.80
C THR A 95 -11.54 -0.17 -2.31
N ALA A 96 -10.46 0.30 -2.93
CA ALA A 96 -10.33 0.50 -4.36
C ALA A 96 -8.86 0.35 -4.79
N PRO A 97 -8.58 0.02 -6.06
CA PRO A 97 -7.23 0.00 -6.59
C PRO A 97 -6.58 1.38 -6.49
N VAL A 98 -5.34 1.42 -6.01
CA VAL A 98 -4.50 2.62 -5.92
C VAL A 98 -3.19 2.40 -6.65
N SER A 99 -2.36 3.44 -6.79
CA SER A 99 -1.07 3.35 -7.50
C SER A 99 -0.11 2.31 -6.90
N SER A 100 -0.24 2.01 -5.61
CA SER A 100 0.54 1.00 -4.90
C SER A 100 -0.06 -0.42 -4.97
N GLY A 101 -1.23 -0.62 -5.56
CA GLY A 101 -1.89 -1.92 -5.72
C GLY A 101 -3.31 -1.96 -5.21
N VAL A 102 -3.82 -3.18 -4.98
CA VAL A 102 -5.18 -3.45 -4.48
C VAL A 102 -5.20 -3.86 -3.01
N GLU A 103 -4.04 -3.86 -2.36
CA GLU A 103 -3.89 -4.22 -0.94
C GLU A 103 -2.94 -3.26 -0.25
N GLU A 104 -3.21 -3.00 1.02
CA GLU A 104 -2.32 -2.31 1.95
C GLU A 104 -1.46 -3.33 2.68
N MET A 105 -0.23 -2.94 3.00
CA MET A 105 0.71 -3.80 3.72
C MET A 105 0.79 -3.34 5.18
N GLU A 106 0.64 -4.27 6.11
CA GLU A 106 0.77 -4.01 7.53
C GLU A 106 1.65 -5.06 8.20
N LEU A 107 2.61 -4.62 9.01
CA LEU A 107 3.46 -5.49 9.81
C LEU A 107 2.81 -5.74 11.17
N TYR A 108 2.74 -7.02 11.54
CA TYR A 108 2.32 -7.48 12.86
C TYR A 108 3.53 -8.05 13.58
N PHE A 109 3.63 -7.77 14.87
CA PHE A 109 4.77 -8.12 15.70
C PHE A 109 4.34 -8.62 17.08
N SER A 110 5.17 -9.49 17.66
CA SER A 110 5.13 -9.90 19.06
C SER A 110 6.56 -10.11 19.55
N ALA A 111 6.92 -9.53 20.68
CA ALA A 111 8.26 -9.59 21.25
C ALA A 111 8.52 -10.91 22.00
N ASN A 112 7.48 -11.49 22.62
CA ASN A 112 7.62 -12.57 23.56
C ASN A 112 6.76 -13.78 23.22
N ARG A 113 7.18 -14.93 23.70
CA ARG A 113 6.44 -16.18 23.58
C ARG A 113 5.08 -16.08 24.31
N GLY A 114 4.03 -16.48 23.60
CA GLY A 114 2.66 -16.49 24.14
C GLY A 114 1.90 -15.18 24.00
N GLU A 115 2.54 -14.08 23.59
CA GLU A 115 1.86 -12.85 23.22
C GLU A 115 1.21 -12.96 21.84
N SER A 116 0.04 -12.33 21.69
CA SER A 116 -0.62 -12.22 20.38
C SER A 116 0.15 -11.26 19.48
N LEU A 117 0.19 -11.57 18.17
CA LEU A 117 0.66 -10.63 17.16
C LEU A 117 -0.25 -9.39 17.16
N ARG A 118 0.36 -8.19 17.22
CA ARG A 118 -0.35 -6.91 17.17
C ARG A 118 0.22 -6.07 16.02
N SER A 119 -0.58 -5.18 15.50
CA SER A 119 -0.11 -4.20 14.54
C SER A 119 1.06 -3.41 15.13
N MET A 120 2.11 -3.19 14.35
CA MET A 120 3.23 -2.36 14.79
C MET A 120 2.82 -0.92 15.14
N LYS A 121 1.70 -0.44 14.63
CA LYS A 121 1.13 0.86 14.99
C LYS A 121 0.68 0.93 16.47
N GLU A 122 0.41 -0.22 17.08
CA GLU A 122 -0.07 -0.36 18.46
C GLU A 122 1.04 -0.80 19.44
N THR A 123 2.26 -1.05 18.93
CA THR A 123 3.37 -1.55 19.73
C THR A 123 3.98 -0.41 20.56
N ALA A 124 4.01 -0.57 21.88
CA ALA A 124 4.17 0.54 22.81
C ALA A 124 5.54 0.65 23.53
N SER A 125 6.49 -0.27 23.33
CA SER A 125 7.77 -0.23 24.06
C SER A 125 8.85 0.49 23.25
N GLY A 126 9.39 1.62 23.77
CA GLY A 126 10.40 2.45 23.10
C GLY A 126 11.65 1.65 22.71
N GLY A 127 12.23 0.88 23.64
CA GLY A 127 13.41 0.10 23.36
C GLY A 127 13.20 -1.07 22.37
N GLU A 128 12.04 -1.72 22.39
CA GLU A 128 11.69 -2.75 21.40
C GLU A 128 11.52 -2.13 20.02
N LEU A 129 10.81 -1.02 19.95
CA LEU A 129 10.58 -0.30 18.69
C LEU A 129 11.88 0.17 18.06
N SER A 130 12.83 0.69 18.86
CA SER A 130 14.14 1.11 18.39
C SER A 130 14.97 -0.06 17.85
N ARG A 131 14.92 -1.25 18.48
CA ARG A 131 15.57 -2.47 17.97
C ARG A 131 14.92 -2.98 16.70
N ILE A 132 13.58 -2.94 16.60
CA ILE A 132 12.85 -3.30 15.37
C ILE A 132 13.24 -2.34 14.23
N ALA A 133 13.26 -1.03 14.51
CA ALA A 133 13.67 -0.03 13.53
C ALA A 133 15.12 -0.30 13.06
N LEU A 134 16.06 -0.57 13.98
CA LEU A 134 17.42 -0.92 13.61
C LEU A 134 17.48 -2.17 12.71
N ALA A 135 16.73 -3.23 13.04
CA ALA A 135 16.68 -4.45 12.24
C ALA A 135 16.14 -4.18 10.82
N ILE A 136 15.07 -3.41 10.70
CA ILE A 136 14.50 -3.01 9.41
C ILE A 136 15.53 -2.21 8.60
N GLU A 137 16.14 -1.20 9.21
CA GLU A 137 17.13 -0.35 8.55
C GLU A 137 18.36 -1.14 8.07
N ILE A 138 18.81 -2.14 8.82
CA ILE A 138 19.90 -3.03 8.38
C ILE A 138 19.49 -3.80 7.13
N VAL A 139 18.29 -4.35 7.08
CA VAL A 139 17.81 -5.14 5.94
C VAL A 139 17.69 -4.28 4.68
N ILE A 140 17.24 -3.03 4.82
CA ILE A 140 17.02 -2.12 3.68
C ILE A 140 18.19 -1.17 3.40
N SER A 141 19.23 -1.15 4.25
CA SER A 141 20.36 -0.18 4.22
C SER A 141 21.04 -0.06 2.86
N ARG A 142 21.10 -1.15 2.10
CA ARG A 142 21.69 -1.13 0.74
C ARG A 142 20.88 -0.32 -0.28
N LEU A 143 19.60 -0.10 -0.01
CA LEU A 143 18.68 0.66 -0.85
C LEU A 143 18.64 2.15 -0.46
N MET A 144 19.10 2.47 0.77
CA MET A 144 19.07 3.81 1.34
C MET A 144 20.47 4.41 1.29
N ARG A 145 20.64 5.58 0.69
CA ARG A 145 21.92 6.30 0.65
C ARG A 145 21.74 7.75 1.08
N GLY A 146 22.73 8.25 1.81
CA GLY A 146 22.78 9.68 2.17
C GLY A 146 21.78 10.12 3.23
N GLN A 147 21.24 9.19 4.01
CA GLN A 147 20.34 9.48 5.13
C GLN A 147 21.10 9.46 6.46
N THR A 148 20.58 10.23 7.43
CA THR A 148 21.03 10.20 8.82
C THR A 148 19.95 9.57 9.67
N LEU A 149 20.30 8.53 10.43
CA LEU A 149 19.41 7.85 11.37
C LEU A 149 19.77 8.23 12.79
N VAL A 150 18.75 8.45 13.60
CA VAL A 150 18.90 8.74 15.04
C VAL A 150 18.19 7.64 15.81
N PHE A 151 18.91 6.92 16.64
CA PHE A 151 18.34 5.90 17.54
C PHE A 151 18.41 6.42 18.98
N ASP A 152 17.26 6.41 19.63
CA ASP A 152 17.12 6.73 21.04
C ASP A 152 16.61 5.50 21.80
N GLU A 153 17.04 5.35 23.06
CA GLU A 153 16.63 4.26 23.95
C GLU A 153 16.88 2.84 23.43
N ILE A 154 17.80 2.63 22.48
CA ILE A 154 18.05 1.33 21.86
C ILE A 154 18.60 0.30 22.86
N ASP A 155 19.20 0.76 23.94
CA ASP A 155 19.84 -0.01 25.01
C ASP A 155 18.99 -0.16 26.27
N VAL A 156 17.74 0.32 26.27
CA VAL A 156 16.83 0.17 27.41
C VAL A 156 16.47 -1.31 27.61
N GLY A 157 16.64 -1.79 28.86
CA GLY A 157 16.26 -3.14 29.27
C GLY A 157 17.19 -4.25 28.79
N ILE A 158 18.40 -3.93 28.29
CA ILE A 158 19.33 -4.95 27.80
C ILE A 158 20.59 -5.09 28.70
N SER A 159 21.21 -6.27 28.67
CA SER A 159 22.51 -6.53 29.31
C SER A 159 23.67 -6.02 28.44
N GLY A 160 24.87 -5.79 29.07
CA GLY A 160 26.06 -5.37 28.34
C GLY A 160 26.49 -6.32 27.20
N LYS A 161 26.19 -7.62 27.29
CA LYS A 161 26.47 -8.59 26.20
C LYS A 161 25.59 -8.28 24.97
N ILE A 162 24.32 -7.97 25.18
CA ILE A 162 23.38 -7.60 24.11
C ILE A 162 23.78 -6.24 23.54
N GLY A 163 24.18 -5.28 24.37
CA GLY A 163 24.70 -3.99 23.92
C GLY A 163 25.84 -4.11 22.92
N ILE A 164 26.79 -5.05 23.16
CA ILE A 164 27.86 -5.32 22.21
C ILE A 164 27.33 -5.84 20.86
N GLN A 165 26.30 -6.68 20.86
CA GLN A 165 25.69 -7.16 19.60
C GLN A 165 25.00 -6.03 18.85
N ILE A 166 24.26 -5.17 19.56
CA ILE A 166 23.65 -3.97 18.98
C ILE A 166 24.72 -3.06 18.37
N ALA A 167 25.81 -2.79 19.08
CA ALA A 167 26.93 -1.98 18.58
C ALA A 167 27.53 -2.55 17.28
N LYS A 168 27.68 -3.88 17.19
CA LYS A 168 28.12 -4.54 15.94
C LYS A 168 27.14 -4.33 14.80
N LYS A 169 25.84 -4.41 15.05
CA LYS A 169 24.80 -4.17 14.03
C LYS A 169 24.80 -2.71 13.56
N ILE A 170 24.95 -1.77 14.49
CA ILE A 170 25.09 -0.34 14.18
C ILE A 170 26.34 -0.08 13.33
N LYS A 171 27.46 -0.73 13.66
CA LYS A 171 28.70 -0.64 12.86
C LYS A 171 28.51 -1.16 11.43
N ILE A 172 27.65 -2.13 11.22
CA ILE A 172 27.28 -2.58 9.85
C ILE A 172 26.50 -1.50 9.13
N LEU A 173 25.51 -0.92 9.79
CA LEU A 173 24.64 0.11 9.24
C LEU A 173 25.43 1.40 8.91
N SER A 174 26.37 1.79 9.76
CA SER A 174 27.22 2.99 9.58
C SER A 174 28.14 2.94 8.36
N LYS A 175 28.29 1.79 7.70
CA LYS A 175 29.00 1.69 6.41
C LYS A 175 28.18 2.28 5.25
N TYR A 176 26.89 2.41 5.41
CA TYR A 176 25.95 2.86 4.37
C TYR A 176 25.32 4.21 4.71
N LEU A 177 25.12 4.49 6.00
CA LEU A 177 24.34 5.63 6.51
C LEU A 177 25.09 6.32 7.65
N GLN A 178 24.80 7.59 7.89
CA GLN A 178 25.22 8.27 9.12
C GLN A 178 24.28 7.83 10.24
N VAL A 179 24.83 7.38 11.37
CA VAL A 179 24.05 6.92 12.52
C VAL A 179 24.42 7.71 13.76
N LEU A 180 23.44 8.30 14.40
CA LEU A 180 23.54 8.98 15.71
C LEU A 180 22.81 8.11 16.74
N ILE A 181 23.41 7.93 17.91
CA ILE A 181 22.86 7.08 18.96
C ILE A 181 22.87 7.85 20.26
N ILE A 182 21.75 7.81 20.96
CA ILE A 182 21.61 8.26 22.33
C ILE A 182 21.58 7.00 23.20
N THR A 183 22.58 6.83 24.05
CA THR A 183 22.78 5.62 24.85
C THR A 183 23.22 5.95 26.26
N HIS A 184 22.86 5.10 27.22
CA HIS A 184 23.32 5.14 28.62
C HIS A 184 24.40 4.10 28.89
N LEU A 185 24.68 3.22 27.93
CA LEU A 185 25.78 2.25 28.04
C LEU A 185 27.11 2.89 27.62
N PRO A 186 28.24 2.58 28.30
CA PRO A 186 29.56 3.06 27.93
C PRO A 186 30.06 2.46 26.62
#